data_295bf449769edb92d003500c8eb1c88d
#
_entry.id   295bf449769edb92d003500c8eb1c88d
#
_cell.length_a   1.000
_cell.length_b   1.000
_cell.length_c   1.000
_cell.angle_alpha   90.00
_cell.angle_beta   90.00
_cell.angle_gamma   90.00
#
_symmetry.space_group_name_H-M   'P 1'
#
loop_
_entity.id
_entity.type
_entity.pdbx_description
1 polymer ?
#
loop_
_entity_poly.entity_id
_entity_poly.type
_entity_poly.pdbx_seq_one_letter_code
_entity_poly.pdbx_strand_id
1 'polypeptide(L)'
;RDILELHVYQQTEGLQEIAETAQNIISDILEEDAVVEKVYDIKERSADIYEHSLTICTIATLVALKLGLAQKDVYDISVSSLLHDLGLRYLVVRYEDQDIHLLSNKDQEEYKKHPIYGYTAVKNEEWISDTAKEIILNHHEHKDGSGFPLGTDMVSRQCQIVGVCDEFDELICGIGKARVRVH
;
A
#
# COMPACT_ATOMS: atom_id res chain seq x y z
N ARG A 1 6.82 24.59 -32.34
CA ARG A 1 5.97 23.39 -32.46
C ARG A 1 6.80 22.14 -32.23
N ASP A 2 7.92 22.00 -32.93
CA ASP A 2 8.80 20.82 -32.88
C ASP A 2 9.48 20.58 -31.50
N ILE A 3 9.81 21.66 -30.77
CA ILE A 3 10.45 21.56 -29.43
C ILE A 3 9.44 21.03 -28.40
N LEU A 4 8.18 21.45 -28.47
CA LEU A 4 7.11 20.96 -27.58
C LEU A 4 6.77 19.49 -27.86
N GLU A 5 6.70 19.10 -29.13
CA GLU A 5 6.45 17.74 -29.53
C GLU A 5 7.60 16.81 -29.11
N LEU A 6 8.85 17.22 -29.24
CA LEU A 6 10.02 16.49 -28.79
C LEU A 6 10.05 16.34 -27.25
N HIS A 7 9.66 17.40 -26.52
CA HIS A 7 9.64 17.37 -25.05
C HIS A 7 8.54 16.45 -24.53
N VAL A 8 7.36 16.47 -25.15
CA VAL A 8 6.26 15.55 -24.82
C VAL A 8 6.66 14.09 -25.13
N TYR A 9 7.31 13.85 -26.27
CA TYR A 9 7.79 12.52 -26.65
C TYR A 9 8.82 11.97 -25.65
N GLN A 10 9.83 12.78 -25.28
CA GLN A 10 10.83 12.38 -24.27
C GLN A 10 10.22 12.11 -22.90
N GLN A 11 9.20 12.88 -22.49
CA GLN A 11 8.49 12.62 -21.23
C GLN A 11 7.69 11.32 -21.31
N THR A 12 7.10 10.99 -22.45
CA THR A 12 6.33 9.75 -22.64
C THR A 12 7.22 8.52 -22.66
N GLU A 13 8.40 8.59 -23.30
CA GLU A 13 9.40 7.51 -23.26
C GLU A 13 9.90 7.26 -21.83
N GLY A 14 10.25 8.33 -21.10
CA GLY A 14 10.69 8.21 -19.71
C GLY A 14 9.64 7.61 -18.77
N LEU A 15 8.36 7.89 -19.00
CA LEU A 15 7.26 7.28 -18.25
C LEU A 15 7.06 5.82 -18.60
N GLN A 16 7.24 5.45 -19.86
CA GLN A 16 7.15 4.06 -20.32
C GLN A 16 8.27 3.21 -19.70
N GLU A 17 9.51 3.70 -19.70
CA GLU A 17 10.64 3.02 -19.07
C GLU A 17 10.43 2.81 -17.57
N ILE A 18 9.91 3.82 -16.86
CA ILE A 18 9.56 3.72 -15.44
C ILE A 18 8.45 2.68 -15.23
N ALA A 19 7.43 2.66 -16.09
CA ALA A 19 6.33 1.72 -16.00
C ALA A 19 6.81 0.28 -16.23
N GLU A 20 7.66 0.05 -17.22
CA GLU A 20 8.27 -1.27 -17.49
C GLU A 20 9.15 -1.73 -16.31
N THR A 21 9.94 -0.82 -15.74
CA THR A 21 10.76 -1.11 -14.56
C THR A 21 9.88 -1.47 -13.35
N ALA A 22 8.81 -0.72 -13.09
CA ALA A 22 7.86 -1.02 -12.02
C ALA A 22 7.22 -2.40 -12.20
N GLN A 23 6.78 -2.69 -13.43
CA GLN A 23 6.16 -3.98 -13.76
C GLN A 23 7.13 -5.14 -13.53
N ASN A 24 8.40 -5.00 -13.92
CA ASN A 24 9.41 -6.03 -13.68
C ASN A 24 9.65 -6.25 -12.19
N ILE A 25 9.81 -5.17 -11.40
CA ILE A 25 10.00 -5.28 -9.94
C ILE A 25 8.81 -6.00 -9.28
N ILE A 26 7.59 -5.64 -9.65
CA ILE A 26 6.39 -6.26 -9.08
C ILE A 26 6.28 -7.72 -9.51
N SER A 27 6.60 -8.03 -10.77
CA SER A 27 6.63 -9.41 -11.28
C SER A 27 7.63 -10.27 -10.51
N ASP A 28 8.85 -9.76 -10.32
CA ASP A 28 9.90 -10.46 -9.57
C ASP A 28 9.46 -10.72 -8.11
N ILE A 29 8.84 -9.73 -7.46
CA ILE A 29 8.32 -9.88 -6.10
C ILE A 29 7.23 -10.96 -6.04
N LEU A 30 6.31 -10.98 -7.00
CA LEU A 30 5.22 -11.95 -7.06
C LEU A 30 5.66 -13.36 -7.48
N GLU A 31 6.90 -13.55 -7.92
CA GLU A 31 7.51 -14.87 -8.15
C GLU A 31 8.17 -15.44 -6.89
N GLU A 32 8.36 -14.66 -5.83
CA GLU A 32 8.93 -15.15 -4.57
C GLU A 32 7.91 -15.95 -3.76
N ASP A 33 8.17 -17.23 -3.51
CA ASP A 33 7.26 -18.15 -2.78
C ASP A 33 6.79 -17.58 -1.44
N ALA A 34 7.67 -16.94 -0.69
CA ALA A 34 7.35 -16.34 0.61
C ALA A 34 6.37 -15.17 0.50
N VAL A 35 6.46 -14.37 -0.56
CA VAL A 35 5.51 -13.30 -0.86
C VAL A 35 4.16 -13.89 -1.28
N VAL A 36 4.19 -14.88 -2.18
CA VAL A 36 2.99 -15.55 -2.70
C VAL A 36 2.15 -16.12 -1.57
N GLU A 37 2.78 -16.75 -0.57
CA GLU A 37 2.07 -17.29 0.60
C GLU A 37 1.29 -16.20 1.35
N LYS A 38 1.93 -15.06 1.63
CA LYS A 38 1.27 -13.94 2.35
C LYS A 38 0.18 -13.26 1.52
N VAL A 39 0.43 -13.10 0.24
CA VAL A 39 -0.54 -12.52 -0.71
C VAL A 39 -1.76 -13.44 -0.88
N TYR A 40 -1.54 -14.74 -0.90
CA TYR A 40 -2.63 -15.72 -0.92
C TYR A 40 -3.53 -15.60 0.31
N ASP A 41 -2.94 -15.42 1.49
CA ASP A 41 -3.67 -15.17 2.74
C ASP A 41 -4.60 -13.95 2.63
N ILE A 42 -4.15 -12.86 2.00
CA ILE A 42 -4.96 -11.66 1.76
C ILE A 42 -6.12 -11.99 0.80
N LYS A 43 -5.80 -12.65 -0.30
CA LYS A 43 -6.76 -13.01 -1.35
C LYS A 43 -7.86 -13.94 -0.87
N GLU A 44 -7.52 -14.91 -0.01
CA GLU A 44 -8.52 -15.81 0.62
C GLU A 44 -9.49 -15.03 1.51
N ARG A 45 -9.02 -13.94 2.15
CA ARG A 45 -9.88 -13.10 3.00
C ARG A 45 -10.82 -12.24 2.18
N SER A 46 -10.29 -11.54 1.17
CA SER A 46 -11.06 -10.66 0.31
C SER A 46 -10.32 -10.42 -1.02
N ALA A 47 -11.01 -10.65 -2.13
CA ALA A 47 -10.50 -10.31 -3.45
C ALA A 47 -10.32 -8.80 -3.62
N ASP A 48 -11.21 -7.99 -3.05
CA ASP A 48 -11.16 -6.53 -3.15
C ASP A 48 -9.94 -5.95 -2.43
N ILE A 49 -9.59 -6.48 -1.24
CA ILE A 49 -8.36 -6.09 -0.52
C ILE A 49 -7.12 -6.49 -1.32
N TYR A 50 -7.14 -7.65 -1.94
CA TYR A 50 -6.03 -8.08 -2.80
C TYR A 50 -5.84 -7.15 -4.01
N GLU A 51 -6.92 -6.79 -4.70
CA GLU A 51 -6.86 -5.85 -5.83
C GLU A 51 -6.38 -4.45 -5.39
N HIS A 52 -6.86 -3.97 -4.24
CA HIS A 52 -6.38 -2.74 -3.61
C HIS A 52 -4.87 -2.81 -3.35
N SER A 53 -4.39 -3.85 -2.66
CA SER A 53 -2.97 -4.03 -2.37
C SER A 53 -2.09 -4.05 -3.63
N LEU A 54 -2.55 -4.67 -4.73
CA LEU A 54 -1.86 -4.62 -6.02
C LEU A 54 -1.84 -3.21 -6.62
N THR A 55 -2.94 -2.48 -6.51
CA THR A 55 -3.03 -1.10 -6.99
C THR A 55 -2.06 -0.21 -6.23
N ILE A 56 -2.06 -0.28 -4.88
CA ILE A 56 -1.14 0.50 -4.04
C ILE A 56 0.31 0.13 -4.35
N CYS A 57 0.63 -1.16 -4.47
CA CYS A 57 1.97 -1.62 -4.85
C CYS A 57 2.41 -0.99 -6.18
N THR A 58 1.53 -0.97 -7.19
CA THR A 58 1.83 -0.39 -8.50
C THR A 58 2.07 1.11 -8.42
N ILE A 59 1.16 1.87 -7.79
CA ILE A 59 1.25 3.33 -7.70
C ILE A 59 2.46 3.74 -6.85
N ALA A 60 2.66 3.13 -5.68
CA ALA A 60 3.76 3.47 -4.78
C ALA A 60 5.13 3.14 -5.41
N THR A 61 5.25 2.02 -6.14
CA THR A 61 6.46 1.66 -6.89
C THR A 61 6.77 2.70 -7.97
N LEU A 62 5.76 3.11 -8.76
CA LEU A 62 5.91 4.16 -9.78
C LEU A 62 6.34 5.49 -9.16
N VAL A 63 5.73 5.90 -8.05
CA VAL A 63 6.09 7.13 -7.31
C VAL A 63 7.53 7.04 -6.80
N ALA A 64 7.92 5.93 -6.18
CA ALA A 64 9.27 5.73 -5.66
C ALA A 64 10.34 5.81 -6.76
N LEU A 65 10.10 5.18 -7.91
CA LEU A 65 10.97 5.25 -9.09
C LEU A 65 11.03 6.68 -9.65
N LYS A 66 9.89 7.35 -9.78
CA LYS A 66 9.83 8.73 -10.27
C LYS A 66 10.55 9.72 -9.37
N LEU A 67 10.54 9.48 -8.06
CA LEU A 67 11.28 10.27 -7.07
C LEU A 67 12.78 9.92 -7.02
N GLY A 68 13.25 8.94 -7.79
CA GLY A 68 14.64 8.52 -7.86
C GLY A 68 15.15 7.89 -6.57
N LEU A 69 14.29 7.16 -5.84
CA LEU A 69 14.71 6.45 -4.64
C LEU A 69 15.69 5.32 -4.97
N ALA A 70 16.52 4.95 -3.99
CA ALA A 70 17.42 3.82 -4.13
C ALA A 70 16.64 2.52 -4.39
N GLN A 71 17.21 1.59 -5.15
CA GLN A 71 16.57 0.33 -5.53
C GLN A 71 16.04 -0.44 -4.31
N LYS A 72 16.80 -0.45 -3.20
CA LYS A 72 16.37 -1.06 -1.95
C LYS A 72 15.08 -0.44 -1.41
N ASP A 73 15.00 0.90 -1.40
CA ASP A 73 13.79 1.60 -0.91
C ASP A 73 12.59 1.35 -1.81
N VAL A 74 12.80 1.29 -3.13
CA VAL A 74 11.74 0.94 -4.09
C VAL A 74 11.21 -0.47 -3.81
N TYR A 75 12.11 -1.45 -3.59
CA TYR A 75 11.74 -2.81 -3.26
C TYR A 75 10.96 -2.88 -1.93
N ASP A 76 11.46 -2.23 -0.88
CA ASP A 76 10.81 -2.19 0.44
C ASP A 76 9.41 -1.57 0.37
N ILE A 77 9.24 -0.48 -0.40
CA ILE A 77 7.95 0.16 -0.66
C ILE A 77 7.03 -0.81 -1.40
N SER A 78 7.51 -1.50 -2.43
CA SER A 78 6.69 -2.41 -3.23
C SER A 78 6.18 -3.59 -2.39
N VAL A 79 7.07 -4.25 -1.63
CA VAL A 79 6.70 -5.38 -0.76
C VAL A 79 5.75 -4.92 0.35
N SER A 80 6.06 -3.81 1.02
CA SER A 80 5.22 -3.31 2.10
C SER A 80 3.84 -2.86 1.61
N SER A 81 3.75 -2.21 0.45
CA SER A 81 2.48 -1.85 -0.17
C SER A 81 1.61 -3.05 -0.49
N LEU A 82 2.22 -4.15 -0.93
CA LEU A 82 1.51 -5.40 -1.20
C LEU A 82 0.96 -6.04 0.07
N LEU A 83 1.63 -5.85 1.21
CA LEU A 83 1.35 -6.51 2.49
C LEU A 83 0.77 -5.57 3.56
N HIS A 84 0.57 -4.26 3.27
CA HIS A 84 0.20 -3.28 4.30
C HIS A 84 -1.08 -3.68 5.04
N ASP A 85 -2.04 -4.22 4.34
CA ASP A 85 -3.36 -4.62 4.82
C ASP A 85 -3.44 -6.09 5.27
N LEU A 86 -2.32 -6.82 5.33
CA LEU A 86 -2.29 -8.21 5.79
C LEU A 86 -3.00 -8.40 7.14
N GLY A 87 -2.94 -7.39 8.01
CA GLY A 87 -3.54 -7.43 9.34
C GLY A 87 -5.06 -7.47 9.34
N LEU A 88 -5.72 -7.02 8.28
CA LEU A 88 -7.18 -7.05 8.14
C LEU A 88 -7.75 -8.47 8.23
N ARG A 89 -6.97 -9.49 7.84
CA ARG A 89 -7.38 -10.90 7.97
C ARG A 89 -7.65 -11.35 9.41
N TYR A 90 -7.07 -10.67 10.39
CA TYR A 90 -7.18 -11.03 11.81
C TYR A 90 -8.31 -10.27 12.51
N LEU A 91 -8.97 -9.35 11.85
CA LEU A 91 -10.10 -8.63 12.40
C LEU A 91 -11.34 -9.52 12.49
N VAL A 92 -12.03 -9.42 13.62
CA VAL A 92 -13.32 -10.09 13.82
C VAL A 92 -14.46 -9.25 13.23
N VAL A 93 -14.28 -7.94 13.20
CA VAL A 93 -15.26 -6.98 12.64
C VAL A 93 -15.30 -7.14 11.13
N ARG A 94 -16.49 -7.23 10.57
CA ARG A 94 -16.70 -7.15 9.13
C ARG A 94 -16.72 -5.67 8.73
N TYR A 95 -15.71 -5.25 7.99
CA TYR A 95 -15.56 -3.89 7.46
C TYR A 95 -15.73 -3.88 5.93
N GLU A 96 -15.71 -5.04 5.30
CA GLU A 96 -15.94 -5.21 3.86
C GLU A 96 -17.35 -4.70 3.53
N ASP A 97 -17.48 -3.89 2.50
CA ASP A 97 -18.73 -3.24 2.06
C ASP A 97 -19.37 -2.23 3.04
N GLN A 98 -18.64 -1.82 4.08
CA GLN A 98 -19.11 -0.82 5.04
C GLN A 98 -18.23 0.43 5.01
N ASP A 99 -18.83 1.58 5.18
CA ASP A 99 -18.09 2.81 5.48
C ASP A 99 -17.56 2.71 6.91
N ILE A 100 -16.24 2.70 7.06
CA ILE A 100 -15.57 2.59 8.37
C ILE A 100 -16.02 3.68 9.33
N HIS A 101 -16.32 4.86 8.82
CA HIS A 101 -16.81 5.98 9.64
C HIS A 101 -18.22 5.76 10.21
N LEU A 102 -18.98 4.83 9.64
CA LEU A 102 -20.32 4.45 10.11
C LEU A 102 -20.30 3.28 11.10
N LEU A 103 -19.14 2.64 11.29
CA LEU A 103 -18.97 1.60 12.30
C LEU A 103 -19.13 2.17 13.72
N SER A 104 -19.45 1.31 14.69
CA SER A 104 -19.40 1.70 16.09
C SER A 104 -18.01 2.16 16.50
N ASN A 105 -17.87 3.05 17.49
CA ASN A 105 -16.56 3.49 17.99
C ASN A 105 -15.67 2.31 18.37
N LYS A 106 -16.24 1.26 18.95
CA LYS A 106 -15.51 0.04 19.30
C LYS A 106 -14.96 -0.66 18.07
N ASP A 107 -15.73 -0.76 17.00
CA ASP A 107 -15.34 -1.44 15.78
C ASP A 107 -14.32 -0.60 15.00
N GLN A 108 -14.45 0.74 15.02
CA GLN A 108 -13.42 1.63 14.46
C GLN A 108 -12.08 1.48 15.19
N GLU A 109 -12.08 1.41 16.52
CA GLU A 109 -10.86 1.20 17.30
C GLU A 109 -10.26 -0.19 17.07
N GLU A 110 -11.09 -1.21 16.81
CA GLU A 110 -10.59 -2.53 16.41
C GLU A 110 -10.00 -2.50 15.00
N TYR A 111 -10.64 -1.83 14.05
CA TYR A 111 -10.12 -1.64 12.69
C TYR A 111 -8.74 -0.98 12.71
N LYS A 112 -8.55 0.07 13.49
CA LYS A 112 -7.26 0.79 13.61
C LYS A 112 -6.10 -0.06 14.12
N LYS A 113 -6.35 -1.29 14.58
CA LYS A 113 -5.29 -2.21 15.01
C LYS A 113 -4.73 -3.08 13.90
N HIS A 114 -5.32 -3.07 12.69
CA HIS A 114 -4.82 -3.93 11.62
C HIS A 114 -3.33 -3.70 11.30
N PRO A 115 -2.74 -2.48 11.36
CA PRO A 115 -1.32 -2.34 11.12
C PRO A 115 -0.47 -3.08 12.17
N ILE A 116 -0.92 -3.10 13.44
CA ILE A 116 -0.25 -3.87 14.50
C ILE A 116 -0.34 -5.37 14.22
N TYR A 117 -1.48 -5.86 13.76
CA TYR A 117 -1.66 -7.26 13.40
C TYR A 117 -0.82 -7.65 12.19
N GLY A 118 -0.78 -6.79 11.16
CA GLY A 118 0.08 -6.97 9.99
C GLY A 118 1.56 -7.04 10.37
N TYR A 119 2.04 -6.07 11.15
CA TYR A 119 3.41 -6.08 11.68
C TYR A 119 3.69 -7.35 12.49
N THR A 120 2.78 -7.76 13.36
CA THR A 120 2.94 -8.95 14.19
C THR A 120 3.06 -10.22 13.35
N ALA A 121 2.35 -10.30 12.24
CA ALA A 121 2.40 -11.42 11.31
C ALA A 121 3.74 -11.51 10.56
N VAL A 122 4.43 -10.38 10.35
CA VAL A 122 5.68 -10.34 9.57
C VAL A 122 6.94 -10.05 10.39
N LYS A 123 6.84 -9.69 11.66
CA LYS A 123 7.97 -9.22 12.47
C LYS A 123 9.15 -10.21 12.55
N ASN A 124 8.89 -11.50 12.45
CA ASN A 124 9.89 -12.57 12.51
C ASN A 124 10.31 -13.09 11.13
N GLU A 125 9.75 -12.54 10.06
CA GLU A 125 10.12 -12.91 8.69
C GLU A 125 11.46 -12.27 8.32
N GLU A 126 12.49 -13.09 8.10
CA GLU A 126 13.85 -12.60 7.80
C GLU A 126 13.97 -11.99 6.40
N TRP A 127 13.10 -12.40 5.47
CA TRP A 127 13.10 -11.90 4.09
C TRP A 127 12.46 -10.50 3.95
N ILE A 128 11.67 -10.05 4.96
CA ILE A 128 11.10 -8.70 5.00
C ILE A 128 12.05 -7.78 5.75
N SER A 129 12.47 -6.68 5.12
CA SER A 129 13.35 -5.69 5.74
C SER A 129 12.68 -4.98 6.92
N ASP A 130 13.47 -4.42 7.84
CA ASP A 130 12.94 -3.63 8.95
C ASP A 130 12.21 -2.38 8.44
N THR A 131 12.65 -1.79 7.32
CA THR A 131 11.96 -0.68 6.65
C THR A 131 10.57 -1.09 6.16
N ALA A 132 10.45 -2.24 5.49
CA ALA A 132 9.15 -2.73 5.03
C ALA A 132 8.22 -3.07 6.20
N LYS A 133 8.74 -3.65 7.28
CA LYS A 133 7.98 -3.89 8.53
C LYS A 133 7.49 -2.60 9.17
N GLU A 134 8.34 -1.56 9.20
CA GLU A 134 7.97 -0.23 9.68
C GLU A 134 6.85 0.38 8.86
N ILE A 135 6.91 0.26 7.52
CA ILE A 135 5.86 0.76 6.64
C ILE A 135 4.53 0.03 6.92
N ILE A 136 4.53 -1.28 7.05
CA ILE A 136 3.33 -2.07 7.38
C ILE A 136 2.71 -1.60 8.71
N LEU A 137 3.53 -1.26 9.71
CA LEU A 137 3.04 -0.77 11.00
C LEU A 137 2.49 0.65 10.92
N ASN A 138 3.11 1.52 10.13
CA ASN A 138 2.94 2.97 10.24
C ASN A 138 2.30 3.61 9.00
N HIS A 139 1.73 2.84 8.05
CA HIS A 139 1.18 3.38 6.79
C HIS A 139 -0.01 4.34 7.00
N HIS A 140 -0.70 4.27 8.13
CA HIS A 140 -1.75 5.22 8.52
C HIS A 140 -1.28 6.29 9.53
N GLU A 141 0.02 6.38 9.82
CA GLU A 141 0.54 7.44 10.67
C GLU A 141 0.73 8.74 9.88
N HIS A 142 0.44 9.86 10.52
CA HIS A 142 0.57 11.20 9.94
C HIS A 142 1.62 12.02 10.66
N LYS A 143 2.31 12.93 9.95
CA LYS A 143 3.35 13.79 10.53
C LYS A 143 2.86 14.75 11.60
N ASP A 144 1.58 14.98 11.71
CA ASP A 144 0.97 15.79 12.77
C ASP A 144 0.55 14.96 14.00
N GLY A 145 0.82 13.63 13.97
CA GLY A 145 0.45 12.71 15.03
C GLY A 145 -1.03 12.36 15.10
N SER A 146 -1.82 12.74 14.09
CA SER A 146 -3.27 12.43 14.02
C SER A 146 -3.57 11.04 13.51
N GLY A 147 -2.54 10.31 13.03
CA GLY A 147 -2.66 8.98 12.48
C GLY A 147 -2.87 7.88 13.52
N PHE A 148 -2.79 6.64 13.07
CA PHE A 148 -2.89 5.45 13.91
C PHE A 148 -1.93 4.36 13.38
N PRO A 149 -1.60 3.32 14.14
CA PRO A 149 -2.11 2.93 15.46
C PRO A 149 -1.38 3.57 16.66
N LEU A 150 -0.24 4.21 16.46
CA LEU A 150 0.62 4.72 17.53
C LEU A 150 0.44 6.23 17.80
N GLY A 151 -0.09 6.97 16.81
CA GLY A 151 -0.17 8.43 16.85
C GLY A 151 1.21 9.10 16.87
N THR A 152 2.17 8.53 16.14
CA THR A 152 3.53 9.06 16.06
C THR A 152 3.68 10.06 14.92
N ASP A 153 4.48 11.11 15.16
CA ASP A 153 4.91 12.07 14.14
C ASP A 153 6.21 11.64 13.41
N MET A 154 6.84 10.56 13.90
CA MET A 154 8.06 9.99 13.33
C MET A 154 7.75 9.08 12.15
N VAL A 155 7.30 9.67 11.04
CA VAL A 155 6.91 8.95 9.84
C VAL A 155 7.99 9.08 8.77
N SER A 156 8.55 7.95 8.33
CA SER A 156 9.56 7.92 7.27
C SER A 156 8.98 8.37 5.92
N ARG A 157 9.86 8.79 4.99
CA ARG A 157 9.44 9.14 3.63
C ARG A 157 8.75 7.97 2.92
N GLN A 158 9.24 6.77 3.14
CA GLN A 158 8.71 5.54 2.58
C GLN A 158 7.29 5.27 3.10
N CYS A 159 7.05 5.41 4.41
CA CYS A 159 5.70 5.32 5.00
C CYS A 159 4.75 6.34 4.38
N GLN A 160 5.19 7.59 4.22
CA GLN A 160 4.38 8.65 3.62
C GLN A 160 3.97 8.34 2.18
N ILE A 161 4.89 7.75 1.37
CA ILE A 161 4.58 7.37 -0.01
C ILE A 161 3.46 6.33 -0.02
N VAL A 162 3.58 5.28 0.79
CA VAL A 162 2.57 4.23 0.85
C VAL A 162 1.25 4.78 1.40
N GLY A 163 1.26 5.50 2.51
CA GLY A 163 0.05 6.08 3.10
C GLY A 163 -0.70 7.03 2.16
N VAL A 164 0.02 7.90 1.43
CA VAL A 164 -0.63 8.80 0.45
C VAL A 164 -1.23 8.00 -0.73
N CYS A 165 -0.56 6.95 -1.20
CA CYS A 165 -1.11 6.10 -2.27
C CYS A 165 -2.35 5.33 -1.80
N ASP A 166 -2.33 4.85 -0.58
CA ASP A 166 -3.43 4.15 0.08
C ASP A 166 -4.65 5.06 0.22
N GLU A 167 -4.51 6.22 0.87
CA GLU A 167 -5.59 7.22 0.99
C GLU A 167 -6.14 7.66 -0.38
N PHE A 168 -5.26 7.80 -1.39
CA PHE A 168 -5.67 8.17 -2.74
C PHE A 168 -6.56 7.11 -3.38
N ASP A 169 -6.20 5.83 -3.27
CA ASP A 169 -7.01 4.73 -3.81
C ASP A 169 -8.32 4.57 -3.05
N GLU A 170 -8.32 4.68 -1.73
CA GLU A 170 -9.53 4.69 -0.91
C GLU A 170 -10.51 5.80 -1.34
N LEU A 171 -9.99 7.00 -1.65
CA LEU A 171 -10.81 8.12 -2.11
C LEU A 171 -11.44 7.87 -3.49
N ILE A 172 -10.71 7.22 -4.40
CA ILE A 172 -11.16 6.99 -5.79
C ILE A 172 -12.01 5.73 -5.89
N CYS A 173 -11.56 4.63 -5.30
CA CYS A 173 -12.20 3.33 -5.44
C CYS A 173 -13.28 3.08 -4.39
N GLY A 174 -13.34 3.90 -3.31
CA GLY A 174 -14.35 3.80 -2.26
C GLY A 174 -14.22 2.55 -1.43
N ILE A 175 -13.03 1.96 -1.32
CA ILE A 175 -12.77 0.89 -0.38
C ILE A 175 -12.95 1.47 1.03
N GLY A 176 -13.78 0.84 1.87
CA GLY A 176 -14.18 1.40 3.17
C GLY A 176 -15.29 2.45 3.11
N LYS A 177 -15.75 2.84 1.91
CA LYS A 177 -16.98 3.60 1.70
C LYS A 177 -17.95 2.72 0.92
N ALA A 178 -19.24 2.75 1.28
CA ALA A 178 -20.25 2.06 0.50
C ALA A 178 -20.10 2.45 -0.98
N ARG A 179 -19.76 1.48 -1.84
CA ARG A 179 -19.61 1.74 -3.28
C ARG A 179 -20.85 2.46 -3.79
N VAL A 180 -20.73 3.73 -4.12
CA VAL A 180 -21.72 4.41 -4.93
C VAL A 180 -21.63 3.78 -6.32
N ARG A 181 -22.49 2.81 -6.61
CA ARG A 181 -22.67 2.30 -7.97
C ARG A 181 -23.19 3.46 -8.80
N VAL A 182 -22.29 4.04 -9.60
CA VAL A 182 -22.72 4.91 -10.71
C VAL A 182 -23.28 3.98 -11.76
N HIS A 183 -24.59 4.02 -11.93
CA HIS A 183 -25.30 3.38 -13.04
C HIS A 183 -25.13 4.21 -14.31
#